data_4d2d390320b8c243f96c8954bf3324d8
#
_entry.id   4d2d390320b8c243f96c8954bf3324d8
#
_cell.length_a   1.000
_cell.length_b   1.000
_cell.length_c   1.000
_cell.angle_alpha   90.00
_cell.angle_beta   90.00
_cell.angle_gamma   90.00
#
_symmetry.space_group_name_H-M   'P 1'
#
loop_
_entity.id
_entity.type
_entity.pdbx_description
1 polymer ?
#
loop_
_entity_poly.entity_id
_entity_poly.type
_entity_poly.pdbx_seq_one_letter_code
_entity_poly.pdbx_strand_id
1 'polypeptide(L)'
;MKALVWPRGRTLAALARSMRPRQWIKNVFIFAPLVFDEKLLRPEPLGRTVAGFLILCLLSGAVYLFNDLQDLERDRQHPRKRNRPLAAGELDPRVAWGATLLIPLGLAYPALALDPLFALLAYVYWGLNLAYSLWLKHQVILDVLALASGYVLRVAAGVPLVQVERFSPWLYLCTLLLALFIGFAKRRQEIILLGENARNHRAILEEYTVRFLDEMMGVVMAATIVAYSLYTFSASNLPSNHAMMLTIPFVLYGIFRYLYLIHVRGETAPPDELVLKDLPLLLTVILWGVTAILILYLM
;
A
#
# COMPACT_ATOMS: atom_id res chain seq x y z
N MET A 1 -12.42 15.79 38.96
CA MET A 1 -12.30 15.19 37.61
C MET A 1 -13.69 14.87 37.09
N LYS A 2 -14.25 15.71 36.20
CA LYS A 2 -15.53 15.41 35.55
C LYS A 2 -15.27 14.33 34.50
N ALA A 3 -15.87 13.15 34.67
CA ALA A 3 -15.88 12.11 33.62
C ALA A 3 -16.60 12.71 32.40
N LEU A 4 -15.86 12.98 31.33
CA LEU A 4 -16.42 13.36 30.04
C LEU A 4 -17.17 12.14 29.49
N VAL A 5 -18.48 12.10 29.71
CA VAL A 5 -19.36 11.08 29.09
C VAL A 5 -19.53 11.49 27.62
N TRP A 6 -18.75 10.84 26.74
CA TRP A 6 -18.86 11.04 25.29
C TRP A 6 -20.15 10.39 24.77
N PRO A 7 -20.98 11.08 23.97
CA PRO A 7 -22.12 10.43 23.31
C PRO A 7 -21.61 9.29 22.44
N ARG A 8 -22.12 8.08 22.63
CA ARG A 8 -21.67 6.84 21.94
C ARG A 8 -21.51 6.99 20.42
N GLY A 9 -22.38 7.74 19.74
CA GLY A 9 -22.30 7.97 18.31
C GLY A 9 -21.08 8.81 17.87
N ARG A 10 -20.65 9.78 18.67
CA ARG A 10 -19.44 10.59 18.39
C ARG A 10 -18.16 9.76 18.56
N THR A 11 -18.13 8.85 19.53
CA THR A 11 -17.00 7.94 19.76
C THR A 11 -16.79 6.98 18.61
N LEU A 12 -17.85 6.36 18.07
CA LEU A 12 -17.76 5.46 16.93
C LEU A 12 -17.30 6.18 15.65
N ALA A 13 -17.80 7.38 15.38
CA ALA A 13 -17.36 8.19 14.26
C ALA A 13 -15.88 8.62 14.38
N ALA A 14 -15.42 8.96 15.59
CA ALA A 14 -14.02 9.29 15.87
C ALA A 14 -13.12 8.06 15.69
N LEU A 15 -13.54 6.88 16.17
CA LEU A 15 -12.84 5.60 15.97
C LEU A 15 -12.70 5.28 14.48
N ALA A 16 -13.80 5.33 13.71
CA ALA A 16 -13.78 5.08 12.27
C ALA A 16 -12.86 6.06 11.52
N ARG A 17 -12.86 7.34 11.86
CA ARG A 17 -11.92 8.33 11.28
C ARG A 17 -10.46 8.02 11.62
N SER A 18 -10.18 7.59 12.85
CA SER A 18 -8.83 7.20 13.27
C SER A 18 -8.31 5.95 12.55
N MET A 19 -9.18 5.05 12.12
CA MET A 19 -8.84 3.89 11.28
C MET A 19 -8.50 4.28 9.83
N ARG A 20 -8.64 5.56 9.44
CA ARG A 20 -8.26 6.13 8.15
C ARG A 20 -8.82 5.40 6.92
N PRO A 21 -10.15 5.35 6.70
CA PRO A 21 -10.74 4.63 5.55
C PRO A 21 -10.17 5.03 4.18
N ARG A 22 -9.75 6.30 4.01
CA ARG A 22 -9.10 6.76 2.77
C ARG A 22 -7.81 5.99 2.44
N GLN A 23 -7.13 5.41 3.44
CA GLN A 23 -5.91 4.62 3.24
C GLN A 23 -6.20 3.14 2.90
N TRP A 24 -7.47 2.71 3.05
CA TRP A 24 -7.88 1.34 2.75
C TRP A 24 -7.77 1.00 1.27
N ILE A 25 -7.74 2.01 0.39
CA ILE A 25 -7.47 1.83 -1.04
C ILE A 25 -6.19 1.04 -1.32
N LYS A 26 -5.20 1.10 -0.43
CA LYS A 26 -3.96 0.33 -0.54
C LYS A 26 -4.18 -1.18 -0.42
N ASN A 27 -5.28 -1.62 0.21
CA ASN A 27 -5.60 -3.03 0.34
C ASN A 27 -6.23 -3.61 -0.94
N VAL A 28 -6.56 -2.76 -1.94
CA VAL A 28 -7.07 -3.20 -3.26
C VAL A 28 -6.08 -4.15 -3.96
N PHE A 29 -4.81 -4.11 -3.63
CA PHE A 29 -3.81 -5.06 -4.15
C PHE A 29 -4.14 -6.54 -3.87
N ILE A 30 -5.01 -6.85 -2.88
CA ILE A 30 -5.53 -8.21 -2.64
C ILE A 30 -6.33 -8.77 -3.83
N PHE A 31 -6.89 -7.88 -4.68
CA PHE A 31 -7.65 -8.27 -5.86
C PHE A 31 -6.75 -8.62 -7.07
N ALA A 32 -5.45 -8.34 -7.01
CA ALA A 32 -4.56 -8.62 -8.13
C ALA A 32 -4.61 -10.11 -8.57
N PRO A 33 -4.51 -11.11 -7.66
CA PRO A 33 -4.67 -12.51 -8.05
C PRO A 33 -6.01 -12.81 -8.72
N LEU A 34 -7.10 -12.17 -8.27
CA LEU A 34 -8.44 -12.37 -8.83
C LEU A 34 -8.53 -11.89 -10.30
N VAL A 35 -7.86 -10.77 -10.61
CA VAL A 35 -7.82 -10.21 -11.96
C VAL A 35 -6.94 -11.07 -12.87
N PHE A 36 -5.72 -11.40 -12.41
CA PHE A 36 -4.72 -12.11 -13.22
C PHE A 36 -4.97 -13.62 -13.36
N ASP A 37 -5.85 -14.21 -12.54
CA ASP A 37 -6.31 -15.60 -12.65
C ASP A 37 -7.71 -15.68 -13.31
N GLU A 38 -8.15 -14.62 -13.98
CA GLU A 38 -9.40 -14.52 -14.76
C GLU A 38 -10.69 -14.91 -14.00
N LYS A 39 -10.66 -14.71 -12.66
CA LYS A 39 -11.77 -15.08 -11.77
C LYS A 39 -12.61 -13.89 -11.28
N LEU A 40 -12.40 -12.68 -11.84
CA LEU A 40 -13.07 -11.44 -11.40
C LEU A 40 -14.59 -11.54 -11.46
N LEU A 41 -15.13 -12.25 -12.46
CA LEU A 41 -16.57 -12.40 -12.65
C LEU A 41 -17.15 -13.65 -11.96
N ARG A 42 -16.35 -14.41 -11.24
CA ARG A 42 -16.82 -15.59 -10.48
C ARG A 42 -17.28 -15.15 -9.09
N PRO A 43 -18.56 -15.37 -8.69
CA PRO A 43 -19.11 -14.82 -7.45
C PRO A 43 -18.40 -15.30 -6.18
N GLU A 44 -18.02 -16.58 -6.11
CA GLU A 44 -17.39 -17.16 -4.92
C GLU A 44 -15.99 -16.58 -4.67
N PRO A 45 -15.00 -16.64 -5.60
CA PRO A 45 -13.69 -16.00 -5.39
C PRO A 45 -13.79 -14.50 -5.13
N LEU A 46 -14.70 -13.81 -5.82
CA LEU A 46 -14.94 -12.38 -5.60
C LEU A 46 -15.44 -12.12 -4.16
N GLY A 47 -16.43 -12.86 -3.70
CA GLY A 47 -16.98 -12.72 -2.35
C GLY A 47 -15.94 -12.98 -1.26
N ARG A 48 -15.12 -14.05 -1.41
CA ARG A 48 -14.01 -14.37 -0.50
C ARG A 48 -12.97 -13.26 -0.50
N THR A 49 -12.60 -12.73 -1.68
CA THR A 49 -11.61 -11.63 -1.78
C THR A 49 -12.14 -10.33 -1.18
N VAL A 50 -13.43 -10.01 -1.35
CA VAL A 50 -14.06 -8.84 -0.69
C VAL A 50 -14.04 -9.01 0.83
N ALA A 51 -14.37 -10.18 1.35
CA ALA A 51 -14.29 -10.44 2.80
C ALA A 51 -12.84 -10.30 3.32
N GLY A 52 -11.86 -10.86 2.61
CA GLY A 52 -10.44 -10.69 2.92
C GLY A 52 -9.99 -9.22 2.87
N PHE A 53 -10.46 -8.46 1.88
CA PHE A 53 -10.20 -7.02 1.79
C PHE A 53 -10.71 -6.28 3.03
N LEU A 54 -11.92 -6.55 3.49
CA LEU A 54 -12.49 -5.93 4.69
C LEU A 54 -11.68 -6.29 5.95
N ILE A 55 -11.24 -7.54 6.08
CA ILE A 55 -10.37 -7.97 7.18
C ILE A 55 -9.05 -7.19 7.14
N LEU A 56 -8.37 -7.07 5.99
CA LEU A 56 -7.15 -6.28 5.86
C LEU A 56 -7.38 -4.79 6.17
N CYS A 57 -8.52 -4.24 5.79
CA CYS A 57 -8.89 -2.85 6.11
C CYS A 57 -9.02 -2.63 7.62
N LEU A 58 -9.66 -3.54 8.33
CA LEU A 58 -9.81 -3.47 9.78
C LEU A 58 -8.47 -3.69 10.51
N LEU A 59 -7.66 -4.66 10.08
CA LEU A 59 -6.30 -4.87 10.62
C LEU A 59 -5.42 -3.66 10.41
N SER A 60 -5.40 -3.06 9.20
CA SER A 60 -4.65 -1.82 8.96
C SER A 60 -5.20 -0.64 9.77
N GLY A 61 -6.51 -0.58 9.98
CA GLY A 61 -7.13 0.39 10.88
C GLY A 61 -6.63 0.27 12.32
N ALA A 62 -6.50 -0.95 12.84
CA ALA A 62 -5.93 -1.21 14.17
C ALA A 62 -4.45 -0.75 14.27
N VAL A 63 -3.66 -0.92 13.19
CA VAL A 63 -2.29 -0.38 13.14
C VAL A 63 -2.29 1.15 13.17
N TYR A 64 -3.21 1.83 12.48
CA TYR A 64 -3.29 3.29 12.54
C TYR A 64 -3.67 3.80 13.93
N LEU A 65 -4.57 3.11 14.63
CA LEU A 65 -4.89 3.42 16.03
C LEU A 65 -3.67 3.26 16.93
N PHE A 66 -2.93 2.16 16.78
CA PHE A 66 -1.67 1.93 17.50
C PHE A 66 -0.66 3.06 17.26
N ASN A 67 -0.47 3.46 16.00
CA ASN A 67 0.44 4.55 15.64
C ASN A 67 0.01 5.89 16.27
N ASP A 68 -1.28 6.22 16.20
CA ASP A 68 -1.79 7.46 16.79
C ASP A 68 -1.68 7.46 18.33
N LEU A 69 -1.75 6.28 18.97
CA LEU A 69 -1.49 6.12 20.41
C LEU A 69 0.00 6.34 20.76
N GLN A 70 0.91 5.76 19.97
CA GLN A 70 2.37 5.91 20.19
C GLN A 70 2.84 7.37 19.98
N ASP A 71 2.26 8.05 19.00
CA ASP A 71 2.67 9.39 18.62
C ASP A 71 1.80 10.50 19.31
N LEU A 72 0.92 10.15 20.25
CA LEU A 72 -0.12 11.04 20.80
C LEU A 72 0.41 12.41 21.26
N GLU A 73 1.47 12.44 22.07
CA GLU A 73 2.03 13.69 22.59
C GLU A 73 2.70 14.53 21.49
N ARG A 74 3.35 13.90 20.54
CA ARG A 74 3.93 14.57 19.37
C ARG A 74 2.86 15.12 18.43
N ASP A 75 1.78 14.37 18.22
CA ASP A 75 0.68 14.76 17.37
C ASP A 75 -0.08 15.96 17.93
N ARG A 76 -0.21 16.10 19.24
CA ARG A 76 -0.80 17.26 19.91
C ARG A 76 -0.05 18.57 19.63
N GLN A 77 1.28 18.50 19.49
CA GLN A 77 2.15 19.66 19.22
C GLN A 77 2.28 19.95 17.72
N HIS A 78 1.88 19.03 16.84
CA HIS A 78 2.06 19.16 15.40
C HIS A 78 0.94 20.01 14.75
N PRO A 79 1.24 21.01 13.89
CA PRO A 79 0.25 21.94 13.33
C PRO A 79 -0.94 21.28 12.61
N ARG A 80 -0.69 20.19 11.88
CA ARG A 80 -1.74 19.47 11.12
C ARG A 80 -2.27 18.23 11.86
N LYS A 81 -1.39 17.48 12.54
CA LYS A 81 -1.75 16.20 13.18
C LYS A 81 -2.54 16.39 14.48
N ARG A 82 -2.48 17.55 15.12
CA ARG A 82 -3.31 17.91 16.30
C ARG A 82 -4.82 17.76 16.05
N ASN A 83 -5.24 17.78 14.77
CA ASN A 83 -6.64 17.60 14.38
C ASN A 83 -7.05 16.11 14.24
N ARG A 84 -6.14 15.16 14.50
CA ARG A 84 -6.51 13.72 14.56
C ARG A 84 -7.43 13.48 15.75
N PRO A 85 -8.44 12.59 15.63
CA PRO A 85 -9.45 12.44 16.69
C PRO A 85 -8.85 12.12 18.06
N LEU A 86 -7.77 11.33 18.11
CA LEU A 86 -7.09 10.98 19.36
C LEU A 86 -6.33 12.19 19.94
N ALA A 87 -5.56 12.91 19.11
CA ALA A 87 -4.80 14.09 19.53
C ALA A 87 -5.71 15.25 19.93
N ALA A 88 -6.83 15.43 19.20
CA ALA A 88 -7.86 16.43 19.49
C ALA A 88 -8.71 16.10 20.71
N GLY A 89 -8.54 14.93 21.33
CA GLY A 89 -9.35 14.48 22.47
C GLY A 89 -10.77 14.05 22.09
N GLU A 90 -11.09 13.81 20.82
CA GLU A 90 -12.40 13.31 20.38
C GLU A 90 -12.57 11.79 20.60
N LEU A 91 -11.46 11.07 20.76
CA LEU A 91 -11.41 9.64 21.05
C LEU A 91 -10.62 9.40 22.33
N ASP A 92 -11.23 8.69 23.28
CA ASP A 92 -10.55 8.30 24.52
C ASP A 92 -9.41 7.29 24.20
N PRO A 93 -8.18 7.52 24.69
CA PRO A 93 -7.07 6.58 24.53
C PRO A 93 -7.36 5.17 24.99
N ARG A 94 -8.22 4.99 26.02
CA ARG A 94 -8.62 3.66 26.52
C ARG A 94 -9.47 2.91 25.48
N VAL A 95 -10.37 3.62 24.80
CA VAL A 95 -11.18 3.06 23.71
C VAL A 95 -10.30 2.70 22.52
N ALA A 96 -9.32 3.57 22.19
CA ALA A 96 -8.37 3.31 21.12
C ALA A 96 -7.48 2.08 21.41
N TRP A 97 -6.96 1.93 22.64
CA TRP A 97 -6.22 0.75 23.07
C TRP A 97 -7.08 -0.51 23.03
N GLY A 98 -8.31 -0.44 23.54
CA GLY A 98 -9.27 -1.55 23.45
C GLY A 98 -9.51 -1.98 22.00
N ALA A 99 -9.76 -1.03 21.10
CA ALA A 99 -9.96 -1.33 19.66
C ALA A 99 -8.72 -1.91 18.99
N THR A 100 -7.53 -1.40 19.32
CA THR A 100 -6.24 -1.91 18.78
C THR A 100 -6.02 -3.39 19.12
N LEU A 101 -6.50 -3.85 20.27
CA LEU A 101 -6.37 -5.25 20.70
C LEU A 101 -7.57 -6.12 20.25
N LEU A 102 -8.80 -5.61 20.42
CA LEU A 102 -10.01 -6.41 20.18
C LEU A 102 -10.30 -6.61 18.70
N ILE A 103 -9.95 -5.65 17.82
CA ILE A 103 -10.18 -5.81 16.38
C ILE A 103 -9.38 -7.00 15.83
N PRO A 104 -8.04 -7.09 16.00
CA PRO A 104 -7.30 -8.25 15.52
C PRO A 104 -7.77 -9.56 16.16
N LEU A 105 -8.05 -9.58 17.47
CA LEU A 105 -8.56 -10.78 18.14
C LEU A 105 -9.90 -11.25 17.58
N GLY A 106 -10.83 -10.32 17.35
CA GLY A 106 -12.16 -10.63 16.80
C GLY A 106 -12.10 -11.08 15.33
N LEU A 107 -11.06 -10.67 14.59
CA LEU A 107 -10.88 -11.06 13.18
C LEU A 107 -10.15 -12.40 13.01
N ALA A 108 -9.58 -12.98 14.07
CA ALA A 108 -8.83 -14.23 13.97
C ALA A 108 -9.70 -15.38 13.44
N TYR A 109 -10.87 -15.59 14.03
CA TYR A 109 -11.78 -16.64 13.59
C TYR A 109 -12.33 -16.40 12.18
N PRO A 110 -12.87 -15.22 11.79
CA PRO A 110 -13.28 -14.96 10.41
C PRO A 110 -12.16 -15.15 9.38
N ALA A 111 -10.92 -14.74 9.70
CA ALA A 111 -9.79 -14.93 8.80
C ALA A 111 -9.46 -16.42 8.59
N LEU A 112 -9.41 -17.21 9.69
CA LEU A 112 -9.19 -18.66 9.63
C LEU A 112 -10.34 -19.39 8.90
N ALA A 113 -11.56 -18.96 9.09
CA ALA A 113 -12.73 -19.55 8.42
C ALA A 113 -12.75 -19.27 6.90
N LEU A 114 -12.17 -18.16 6.45
CA LEU A 114 -11.97 -17.90 5.02
C LEU A 114 -10.91 -18.84 4.44
N ASP A 115 -9.71 -18.84 5.02
CA ASP A 115 -8.60 -19.70 4.63
C ASP A 115 -7.46 -19.60 5.65
N PRO A 116 -6.83 -20.71 6.12
CA PRO A 116 -5.73 -20.67 7.08
C PRO A 116 -4.48 -19.94 6.58
N LEU A 117 -4.14 -20.07 5.28
CA LEU A 117 -2.98 -19.38 4.70
C LEU A 117 -3.27 -17.88 4.56
N PHE A 118 -4.49 -17.52 4.18
CA PHE A 118 -4.92 -16.11 4.20
C PHE A 118 -4.77 -15.52 5.61
N ALA A 119 -5.26 -16.22 6.64
CA ALA A 119 -5.14 -15.77 8.02
C ALA A 119 -3.68 -15.55 8.40
N LEU A 120 -2.79 -16.53 8.12
CA LEU A 120 -1.37 -16.40 8.38
C LEU A 120 -0.79 -15.14 7.71
N LEU A 121 -1.04 -14.95 6.41
CA LEU A 121 -0.51 -13.81 5.65
C LEU A 121 -1.06 -12.46 6.14
N ALA A 122 -2.34 -12.41 6.51
CA ALA A 122 -2.98 -11.21 7.06
C ALA A 122 -2.37 -10.82 8.43
N TYR A 123 -2.05 -11.80 9.28
CA TYR A 123 -1.42 -11.53 10.57
C TYR A 123 0.08 -11.27 10.46
N VAL A 124 0.79 -11.89 9.51
CA VAL A 124 2.18 -11.49 9.16
C VAL A 124 2.20 -10.05 8.67
N TYR A 125 1.26 -9.65 7.82
CA TYR A 125 1.10 -8.26 7.39
C TYR A 125 0.84 -7.31 8.56
N TRP A 126 -0.06 -7.66 9.47
CA TRP A 126 -0.35 -6.88 10.67
C TRP A 126 0.88 -6.74 11.56
N GLY A 127 1.58 -7.85 11.86
CA GLY A 127 2.82 -7.88 12.64
C GLY A 127 3.95 -7.07 12.00
N LEU A 128 4.13 -7.15 10.66
CA LEU A 128 5.10 -6.34 9.92
C LEU A 128 4.83 -4.84 10.10
N ASN A 129 3.55 -4.42 10.05
CA ASN A 129 3.20 -3.01 10.23
C ASN A 129 3.41 -2.54 11.68
N LEU A 130 3.21 -3.40 12.68
CA LEU A 130 3.59 -3.11 14.08
C LEU A 130 5.12 -2.98 14.21
N ALA A 131 5.88 -3.92 13.67
CA ALA A 131 7.35 -3.88 13.68
C ALA A 131 7.87 -2.63 12.95
N TYR A 132 7.23 -2.26 11.82
CA TYR A 132 7.51 -1.02 11.11
C TYR A 132 7.30 0.20 12.02
N SER A 133 6.19 0.25 12.72
CA SER A 133 5.83 1.37 13.58
C SER A 133 6.75 1.55 14.77
N LEU A 134 7.26 0.44 15.32
CA LEU A 134 8.13 0.44 16.49
C LEU A 134 9.61 0.63 16.15
N TRP A 135 10.08 -0.01 15.09
CA TRP A 135 11.51 -0.14 14.84
C TRP A 135 11.93 0.07 13.38
N LEU A 136 11.33 -0.63 12.39
CA LEU A 136 11.83 -0.64 11.00
C LEU A 136 11.81 0.74 10.34
N LYS A 137 10.89 1.61 10.73
CA LYS A 137 10.79 3.00 10.23
C LYS A 137 12.01 3.87 10.55
N HIS A 138 12.89 3.40 11.42
CA HIS A 138 14.13 4.09 11.84
C HIS A 138 15.39 3.48 11.21
N GLN A 139 15.26 2.46 10.37
CA GLN A 139 16.38 1.76 9.73
C GLN A 139 16.40 2.08 8.24
N VAL A 140 17.56 2.59 7.76
CA VAL A 140 17.77 2.95 6.34
C VAL A 140 17.54 1.72 5.46
N ILE A 141 16.88 1.92 4.34
CA ILE A 141 16.48 0.90 3.37
C ILE A 141 15.40 -0.05 3.92
N LEU A 142 15.51 -0.53 5.18
CA LEU A 142 14.51 -1.40 5.77
C LEU A 142 13.14 -0.73 5.92
N ASP A 143 13.10 0.60 6.08
CA ASP A 143 11.86 1.36 6.11
C ASP A 143 11.10 1.28 4.77
N VAL A 144 11.81 1.34 3.65
CA VAL A 144 11.21 1.20 2.31
C VAL A 144 10.90 -0.26 2.00
N LEU A 145 11.81 -1.19 2.34
CA LEU A 145 11.61 -2.63 2.15
C LEU A 145 10.39 -3.14 2.94
N ALA A 146 10.20 -2.71 4.18
CA ALA A 146 9.05 -3.10 4.98
C ALA A 146 7.73 -2.59 4.39
N LEU A 147 7.71 -1.35 3.87
CA LEU A 147 6.54 -0.83 3.17
C LEU A 147 6.25 -1.64 1.90
N ALA A 148 7.27 -1.95 1.11
CA ALA A 148 7.13 -2.74 -0.12
C ALA A 148 6.66 -4.17 0.18
N SER A 149 7.22 -4.83 1.20
CA SER A 149 6.77 -6.14 1.67
C SER A 149 5.30 -6.14 2.09
N GLY A 150 4.82 -5.03 2.67
CA GLY A 150 3.41 -4.86 2.97
C GLY A 150 2.50 -4.91 1.74
N TYR A 151 2.94 -4.42 0.58
CA TYR A 151 2.19 -4.56 -0.68
C TYR A 151 2.24 -5.99 -1.20
N VAL A 152 3.40 -6.65 -1.14
CA VAL A 152 3.55 -8.06 -1.54
C VAL A 152 2.66 -8.97 -0.69
N LEU A 153 2.62 -8.75 0.63
CA LEU A 153 1.76 -9.54 1.54
C LEU A 153 0.27 -9.37 1.23
N ARG A 154 -0.16 -8.17 0.79
CA ARG A 154 -1.56 -7.97 0.34
C ARG A 154 -1.89 -8.78 -0.90
N VAL A 155 -1.00 -8.79 -1.90
CA VAL A 155 -1.16 -9.63 -3.10
C VAL A 155 -1.14 -11.10 -2.71
N ALA A 156 -0.16 -11.51 -1.89
CA ALA A 156 -0.04 -12.89 -1.42
C ALA A 156 -1.29 -13.37 -0.68
N ALA A 157 -1.88 -12.51 0.17
CA ALA A 157 -3.11 -12.83 0.90
C ALA A 157 -4.33 -13.07 -0.02
N GLY A 158 -4.34 -12.50 -1.23
CA GLY A 158 -5.39 -12.76 -2.22
C GLY A 158 -5.30 -14.16 -2.85
N VAL A 159 -4.11 -14.75 -2.94
CA VAL A 159 -3.87 -16.04 -3.64
C VAL A 159 -4.71 -17.19 -3.07
N PRO A 160 -4.70 -17.47 -1.74
CA PRO A 160 -5.51 -18.56 -1.18
C PRO A 160 -7.01 -18.30 -1.27
N LEU A 161 -7.46 -17.04 -1.29
CA LEU A 161 -8.87 -16.69 -1.40
C LEU A 161 -9.43 -16.97 -2.80
N VAL A 162 -8.59 -16.83 -3.81
CA VAL A 162 -8.92 -17.05 -5.23
C VAL A 162 -8.70 -18.50 -5.63
N GLN A 163 -7.88 -19.25 -4.86
CA GLN A 163 -7.43 -20.61 -5.23
C GLN A 163 -6.78 -20.60 -6.62
N VAL A 164 -5.71 -19.80 -6.73
CA VAL A 164 -4.99 -19.54 -7.99
C VAL A 164 -4.49 -20.86 -8.60
N GLU A 165 -4.86 -21.13 -9.84
CA GLU A 165 -4.49 -22.37 -10.55
C GLU A 165 -3.08 -22.29 -11.13
N ARG A 166 -2.69 -21.12 -11.61
CA ARG A 166 -1.39 -20.87 -12.26
C ARG A 166 -0.65 -19.75 -11.55
N PHE A 167 0.16 -20.13 -10.59
CA PHE A 167 0.96 -19.18 -9.84
C PHE A 167 2.04 -18.53 -10.71
N SER A 168 2.09 -17.18 -10.69
CA SER A 168 3.13 -16.41 -11.37
C SER A 168 4.02 -15.69 -10.37
N PRO A 169 5.29 -16.07 -10.19
CA PRO A 169 6.26 -15.35 -9.34
C PRO A 169 6.46 -13.90 -9.78
N TRP A 170 6.23 -13.62 -11.06
CA TRP A 170 6.36 -12.27 -11.63
C TRP A 170 5.40 -11.26 -11.00
N LEU A 171 4.20 -11.69 -10.60
CA LEU A 171 3.24 -10.81 -9.94
C LEU A 171 3.81 -10.25 -8.63
N TYR A 172 4.48 -11.08 -7.85
CA TYR A 172 5.13 -10.64 -6.62
C TYR A 172 6.34 -9.75 -6.89
N LEU A 173 7.18 -10.14 -7.87
CA LEU A 173 8.36 -9.36 -8.21
C LEU A 173 7.99 -7.98 -8.74
N CYS A 174 7.05 -7.88 -9.68
CA CYS A 174 6.57 -6.59 -10.20
C CYS A 174 5.90 -5.75 -9.09
N THR A 175 5.12 -6.38 -8.20
CA THR A 175 4.53 -5.68 -7.04
C THR A 175 5.60 -5.14 -6.11
N LEU A 176 6.63 -5.94 -5.80
CA LEU A 176 7.75 -5.54 -4.94
C LEU A 176 8.49 -4.34 -5.54
N LEU A 177 8.88 -4.45 -6.82
CA LEU A 177 9.62 -3.41 -7.51
C LEU A 177 8.82 -2.10 -7.61
N LEU A 178 7.54 -2.17 -7.97
CA LEU A 178 6.67 -1.00 -8.00
C LEU A 178 6.53 -0.36 -6.61
N ALA A 179 6.38 -1.15 -5.57
CA ALA A 179 6.25 -0.66 -4.20
C ALA A 179 7.56 -0.04 -3.68
N LEU A 180 8.71 -0.62 -4.03
CA LEU A 180 10.04 -0.03 -3.74
C LEU A 180 10.21 1.31 -4.44
N PHE A 181 9.86 1.38 -5.73
CA PHE A 181 9.88 2.62 -6.49
C PHE A 181 9.04 3.72 -5.81
N ILE A 182 7.78 3.43 -5.47
CA ILE A 182 6.90 4.38 -4.78
C ILE A 182 7.49 4.77 -3.41
N GLY A 183 8.09 3.82 -2.70
CA GLY A 183 8.72 4.06 -1.40
C GLY A 183 9.89 5.03 -1.49
N PHE A 184 10.87 4.79 -2.38
CA PHE A 184 12.01 5.66 -2.59
C PHE A 184 11.59 7.04 -3.12
N ALA A 185 10.64 7.10 -4.06
CA ALA A 185 10.10 8.35 -4.57
C ALA A 185 9.45 9.21 -3.48
N LYS A 186 8.73 8.60 -2.52
CA LYS A 186 8.19 9.30 -1.36
C LYS A 186 9.28 9.85 -0.43
N ARG A 187 10.36 9.10 -0.19
CA ARG A 187 11.50 9.60 0.62
C ARG A 187 12.18 10.77 -0.06
N ARG A 188 12.40 10.67 -1.39
CA ARG A 188 12.94 11.77 -2.18
C ARG A 188 12.11 13.05 -2.05
N GLN A 189 10.80 12.91 -2.20
CA GLN A 189 9.87 14.01 -2.06
C GLN A 189 9.90 14.62 -0.66
N GLU A 190 9.87 13.79 0.39
CA GLU A 190 9.93 14.25 1.79
C GLU A 190 11.18 15.11 2.02
N ILE A 191 12.36 14.69 1.51
CA ILE A 191 13.61 15.45 1.64
C ILE A 191 13.53 16.80 0.90
N ILE A 192 13.06 16.80 -0.34
CA ILE A 192 12.99 18.03 -1.15
C ILE A 192 12.01 19.05 -0.54
N LEU A 193 10.83 18.59 -0.06
CA LEU A 193 9.82 19.47 0.52
C LEU A 193 10.20 20.04 1.89
N LEU A 194 10.92 19.26 2.69
CA LEU A 194 11.24 19.63 4.07
C LEU A 194 12.57 20.36 4.18
N GLY A 195 13.50 20.19 3.22
CA GLY A 195 14.82 20.80 3.24
C GLY A 195 15.52 20.58 4.58
N GLU A 196 16.05 21.62 5.20
CA GLU A 196 16.71 21.57 6.52
C GLU A 196 15.77 21.10 7.66
N ASN A 197 14.45 21.19 7.48
CA ASN A 197 13.47 20.73 8.47
C ASN A 197 13.14 19.23 8.35
N ALA A 198 13.74 18.50 7.42
CA ALA A 198 13.51 17.06 7.24
C ALA A 198 13.81 16.27 8.54
N ARG A 199 14.86 16.68 9.25
CA ARG A 199 15.30 16.17 10.54
C ARG A 199 14.20 16.17 11.60
N ASN A 200 13.53 17.29 11.74
CA ASN A 200 12.50 17.48 12.76
C ASN A 200 11.24 16.63 12.49
N HIS A 201 11.05 16.19 11.23
CA HIS A 201 9.93 15.36 10.83
C HIS A 201 10.21 13.85 10.97
N ARG A 202 11.43 13.43 10.60
CA ARG A 202 11.80 12.01 10.61
C ARG A 202 13.32 11.88 10.61
N ALA A 203 13.90 11.41 11.71
CA ALA A 203 15.36 11.30 11.87
C ALA A 203 16.04 10.51 10.73
N ILE A 204 15.39 9.45 10.23
CA ILE A 204 15.94 8.62 9.14
C ILE A 204 16.16 9.37 7.83
N LEU A 205 15.48 10.53 7.60
CA LEU A 205 15.67 11.31 6.38
C LEU A 205 17.07 11.95 6.30
N GLU A 206 17.80 12.05 7.41
CA GLU A 206 19.19 12.52 7.42
C GLU A 206 20.16 11.52 6.80
N GLU A 207 19.83 10.25 6.88
CA GLU A 207 20.63 9.17 6.34
C GLU A 207 20.44 8.99 4.81
N TYR A 208 19.46 9.69 4.23
CA TYR A 208 19.17 9.66 2.80
C TYR A 208 19.62 10.94 2.12
N THR A 209 20.25 10.81 0.95
CA THR A 209 20.48 11.93 0.04
C THR A 209 19.57 11.80 -1.19
N VAL A 210 19.22 12.94 -1.82
CA VAL A 210 18.44 12.95 -3.06
C VAL A 210 19.13 12.12 -4.14
N ARG A 211 20.46 12.26 -4.25
CA ARG A 211 21.28 11.49 -5.21
C ARG A 211 21.19 9.98 -5.00
N PHE A 212 21.34 9.53 -3.74
CA PHE A 212 21.22 8.10 -3.42
C PHE A 212 19.83 7.56 -3.77
N LEU A 213 18.78 8.33 -3.47
CA LEU A 213 17.40 7.94 -3.78
C LEU A 213 17.15 7.90 -5.30
N ASP A 214 17.72 8.84 -6.07
CA ASP A 214 17.66 8.83 -7.54
C ASP A 214 18.36 7.60 -8.13
N GLU A 215 19.53 7.22 -7.60
CA GLU A 215 20.25 6.00 -8.00
C GLU A 215 19.43 4.75 -7.68
N MET A 216 18.84 4.63 -6.46
CA MET A 216 17.98 3.50 -6.09
C MET A 216 16.73 3.40 -6.94
N MET A 217 16.08 4.53 -7.23
CA MET A 217 14.95 4.58 -8.15
C MET A 217 15.34 4.11 -9.55
N GLY A 218 16.50 4.53 -10.06
CA GLY A 218 17.02 4.09 -11.36
C GLY A 218 17.19 2.57 -11.45
N VAL A 219 17.81 1.96 -10.42
CA VAL A 219 17.99 0.50 -10.33
C VAL A 219 16.64 -0.22 -10.31
N VAL A 220 15.71 0.24 -9.48
CA VAL A 220 14.38 -0.39 -9.34
C VAL A 220 13.57 -0.24 -10.61
N MET A 221 13.61 0.92 -11.27
CA MET A 221 12.89 1.15 -12.54
C MET A 221 13.42 0.28 -13.67
N ALA A 222 14.76 0.17 -13.82
CA ALA A 222 15.36 -0.72 -14.80
C ALA A 222 14.96 -2.18 -14.55
N ALA A 223 15.03 -2.64 -13.30
CA ALA A 223 14.56 -3.96 -12.91
C ALA A 223 13.06 -4.16 -13.20
N THR A 224 12.22 -3.15 -12.95
CA THR A 224 10.77 -3.20 -13.22
C THR A 224 10.49 -3.39 -14.71
N ILE A 225 11.19 -2.64 -15.59
CA ILE A 225 11.04 -2.77 -17.04
C ILE A 225 11.38 -4.19 -17.49
N VAL A 226 12.52 -4.71 -17.04
CA VAL A 226 12.96 -6.08 -17.39
C VAL A 226 12.00 -7.12 -16.84
N ALA A 227 11.67 -7.06 -15.54
CA ALA A 227 10.78 -8.04 -14.90
C ALA A 227 9.37 -8.02 -15.53
N TYR A 228 8.83 -6.85 -15.83
CA TYR A 228 7.53 -6.73 -16.49
C TYR A 228 7.57 -7.28 -17.92
N SER A 229 8.62 -6.96 -18.68
CA SER A 229 8.79 -7.49 -20.05
C SER A 229 8.88 -9.01 -20.03
N LEU A 230 9.69 -9.59 -19.13
CA LEU A 230 9.77 -11.04 -18.96
C LEU A 230 8.43 -11.66 -18.55
N TYR A 231 7.69 -11.02 -17.65
CA TYR A 231 6.34 -11.44 -17.28
C TYR A 231 5.43 -11.57 -18.50
N THR A 232 5.42 -10.59 -19.41
CA THR A 232 4.46 -10.51 -20.52
C THR A 232 4.56 -11.66 -21.53
N PHE A 233 5.67 -12.41 -21.57
CA PHE A 233 5.82 -13.55 -22.48
C PHE A 233 6.20 -14.87 -21.79
N SER A 234 6.63 -14.86 -20.52
CA SER A 234 7.05 -16.09 -19.83
C SER A 234 6.10 -16.57 -18.76
N ALA A 235 5.10 -15.76 -18.35
CA ALA A 235 4.18 -16.16 -17.30
C ALA A 235 3.14 -17.17 -17.82
N SER A 236 3.00 -18.28 -17.09
CA SER A 236 2.13 -19.41 -17.48
C SER A 236 0.62 -19.11 -17.43
N ASN A 237 0.25 -18.01 -16.79
CA ASN A 237 -1.14 -17.55 -16.67
C ASN A 237 -1.54 -16.56 -17.77
N LEU A 238 -0.70 -16.34 -18.79
CA LEU A 238 -0.98 -15.43 -19.88
C LEU A 238 -1.35 -16.19 -21.17
N PRO A 239 -2.11 -15.55 -22.09
CA PRO A 239 -2.41 -16.12 -23.39
C PRO A 239 -1.15 -16.47 -24.19
N SER A 240 -1.16 -17.59 -24.87
CA SER A 240 -0.01 -18.12 -25.64
C SER A 240 0.36 -17.28 -26.88
N ASN A 241 -0.51 -16.36 -27.28
CA ASN A 241 -0.29 -15.45 -28.42
C ASN A 241 0.66 -14.29 -28.10
N HIS A 242 1.19 -14.20 -26.87
CA HIS A 242 2.06 -13.13 -26.38
C HIS A 242 1.48 -11.71 -26.52
N ALA A 243 0.15 -11.56 -26.69
CA ALA A 243 -0.48 -10.24 -26.85
C ALA A 243 -0.20 -9.30 -25.66
N MET A 244 0.07 -9.84 -24.46
CA MET A 244 0.42 -9.04 -23.29
C MET A 244 1.65 -8.15 -23.51
N MET A 245 2.54 -8.49 -24.45
CA MET A 245 3.68 -7.63 -24.83
C MET A 245 3.25 -6.24 -25.35
N LEU A 246 2.02 -6.11 -25.88
CA LEU A 246 1.47 -4.82 -26.28
C LEU A 246 1.31 -3.82 -25.13
N THR A 247 1.36 -4.29 -23.89
CA THR A 247 1.29 -3.43 -22.70
C THR A 247 2.65 -2.85 -22.29
N ILE A 248 3.77 -3.37 -22.79
CA ILE A 248 5.14 -2.91 -22.45
C ILE A 248 5.33 -1.40 -22.75
N PRO A 249 4.91 -0.86 -23.92
CA PRO A 249 5.07 0.57 -24.21
C PRO A 249 4.42 1.49 -23.18
N PHE A 250 3.27 1.11 -22.59
CA PHE A 250 2.63 1.90 -21.55
C PHE A 250 3.49 1.95 -20.27
N VAL A 251 4.09 0.83 -19.87
CA VAL A 251 4.98 0.79 -18.69
C VAL A 251 6.22 1.64 -18.92
N LEU A 252 6.85 1.53 -20.09
CA LEU A 252 7.99 2.36 -20.47
C LEU A 252 7.65 3.85 -20.45
N TYR A 253 6.55 4.23 -21.13
CA TYR A 253 6.13 5.62 -21.17
C TYR A 253 5.80 6.15 -19.77
N GLY A 254 5.09 5.38 -18.96
CA GLY A 254 4.73 5.75 -17.58
C GLY A 254 5.96 6.04 -16.73
N ILE A 255 6.98 5.16 -16.77
CA ILE A 255 8.25 5.34 -16.06
C ILE A 255 9.00 6.56 -16.57
N PHE A 256 9.17 6.72 -17.90
CA PHE A 256 9.88 7.85 -18.47
C PHE A 256 9.15 9.18 -18.26
N ARG A 257 7.82 9.18 -18.34
CA ARG A 257 7.00 10.37 -18.03
C ARG A 257 7.16 10.78 -16.58
N TYR A 258 7.16 9.84 -15.66
CA TYR A 258 7.39 10.13 -14.24
C TYR A 258 8.79 10.74 -14.02
N LEU A 259 9.84 10.17 -14.60
CA LEU A 259 11.20 10.72 -14.52
C LEU A 259 11.27 12.14 -15.09
N TYR A 260 10.65 12.38 -16.24
CA TYR A 260 10.56 13.71 -16.84
C TYR A 260 9.91 14.73 -15.88
N LEU A 261 8.81 14.33 -15.24
CA LEU A 261 8.09 15.21 -14.32
C LEU A 261 8.95 15.60 -13.10
N ILE A 262 9.65 14.66 -12.50
CA ILE A 262 10.44 14.94 -11.28
C ILE A 262 11.79 15.60 -11.58
N HIS A 263 12.45 15.29 -12.70
CA HIS A 263 13.80 15.81 -13.00
C HIS A 263 13.81 17.05 -13.90
N VAL A 264 12.84 17.16 -14.80
CA VAL A 264 12.79 18.29 -15.76
C VAL A 264 11.76 19.32 -15.36
N ARG A 265 10.56 18.88 -14.94
CA ARG A 265 9.49 19.79 -14.50
C ARG A 265 9.62 20.20 -13.04
N GLY A 266 10.46 19.51 -12.26
CA GLY A 266 10.66 19.80 -10.84
C GLY A 266 9.43 19.48 -9.98
N GLU A 267 8.57 18.57 -10.42
CA GLU A 267 7.39 18.18 -9.66
C GLU A 267 7.79 17.50 -8.34
N THR A 268 7.15 17.95 -7.26
CA THR A 268 7.41 17.46 -5.90
C THR A 268 6.21 16.74 -5.29
N ALA A 269 5.17 16.45 -6.08
CA ALA A 269 4.04 15.67 -5.61
C ALA A 269 4.41 14.20 -5.40
N PRO A 270 3.82 13.50 -4.42
CA PRO A 270 4.03 12.05 -4.26
C PRO A 270 3.55 11.29 -5.49
N PRO A 271 4.13 10.09 -5.78
CA PRO A 271 3.81 9.34 -6.99
C PRO A 271 2.32 9.09 -7.21
N ASP A 272 1.59 8.78 -6.14
CA ASP A 272 0.15 8.55 -6.14
C ASP A 272 -0.67 9.80 -6.51
N GLU A 273 -0.23 10.99 -6.09
CA GLU A 273 -0.86 12.26 -6.48
C GLU A 273 -0.44 12.67 -7.89
N LEU A 274 0.81 12.43 -8.27
CA LEU A 274 1.35 12.83 -9.57
C LEU A 274 0.64 12.10 -10.71
N VAL A 275 0.35 10.80 -10.53
CA VAL A 275 -0.46 10.01 -11.48
C VAL A 275 -1.84 10.65 -11.70
N LEU A 276 -2.47 11.18 -10.66
CA LEU A 276 -3.79 11.81 -10.77
C LEU A 276 -3.75 13.23 -11.34
N LYS A 277 -2.63 13.95 -11.17
CA LYS A 277 -2.48 15.35 -11.63
C LYS A 277 -2.00 15.46 -13.07
N ASP A 278 -1.14 14.55 -13.53
CA ASP A 278 -0.63 14.55 -14.89
C ASP A 278 -1.50 13.68 -15.80
N LEU A 279 -2.29 14.34 -16.64
CA LEU A 279 -3.24 13.67 -17.56
C LEU A 279 -2.56 12.61 -18.46
N PRO A 280 -1.39 12.85 -19.09
CA PRO A 280 -0.71 11.82 -19.87
C PRO A 280 -0.34 10.58 -19.04
N LEU A 281 0.12 10.76 -17.80
CA LEU A 281 0.45 9.64 -16.93
C LEU A 281 -0.80 8.88 -16.50
N LEU A 282 -1.87 9.58 -16.15
CA LEU A 282 -3.17 8.97 -15.80
C LEU A 282 -3.73 8.15 -16.95
N LEU A 283 -3.75 8.73 -18.17
CA LEU A 283 -4.23 8.03 -19.38
C LEU A 283 -3.39 6.78 -19.66
N THR A 284 -2.07 6.85 -19.46
CA THR A 284 -1.18 5.71 -19.65
C THR A 284 -1.52 4.56 -18.69
N VAL A 285 -1.78 4.85 -17.43
CA VAL A 285 -2.17 3.83 -16.43
C VAL A 285 -3.54 3.23 -16.78
N ILE A 286 -4.50 4.06 -17.19
CA ILE A 286 -5.84 3.59 -17.59
C ILE A 286 -5.74 2.70 -18.83
N LEU A 287 -5.04 3.16 -19.87
CA LEU A 287 -4.89 2.40 -21.12
C LEU A 287 -4.14 1.09 -20.90
N TRP A 288 -3.09 1.10 -20.05
CA TRP A 288 -2.43 -0.13 -19.64
C TRP A 288 -3.40 -1.11 -19.00
N GLY A 289 -4.18 -0.65 -18.02
CA GLY A 289 -5.13 -1.50 -17.30
C GLY A 289 -6.24 -2.06 -18.20
N VAL A 290 -6.82 -1.20 -19.04
CA VAL A 290 -7.86 -1.61 -20.00
C VAL A 290 -7.29 -2.62 -21.01
N THR A 291 -6.10 -2.35 -21.58
CA THR A 291 -5.46 -3.27 -22.54
C THR A 291 -5.14 -4.61 -21.88
N ALA A 292 -4.61 -4.60 -20.68
CA ALA A 292 -4.31 -5.85 -19.93
C ALA A 292 -5.58 -6.67 -19.66
N ILE A 293 -6.67 -6.04 -19.21
CA ILE A 293 -7.95 -6.72 -18.98
C ILE A 293 -8.52 -7.28 -20.28
N LEU A 294 -8.52 -6.49 -21.37
CA LEU A 294 -9.02 -6.97 -22.66
C LEU A 294 -8.23 -8.19 -23.16
N ILE A 295 -6.91 -8.18 -23.03
CA ILE A 295 -6.06 -9.30 -23.44
C ILE A 295 -6.36 -10.53 -22.59
N LEU A 296 -6.43 -10.39 -21.26
CA LEU A 296 -6.65 -11.52 -20.33
C LEU A 296 -8.04 -12.16 -20.50
N TYR A 297 -9.08 -11.35 -20.76
CA TYR A 297 -10.47 -11.86 -20.76
C TYR A 297 -11.06 -12.13 -22.13
N LEU A 298 -10.44 -11.65 -23.23
CA LEU A 298 -10.96 -11.80 -24.60
C LEU A 298 -10.04 -12.58 -25.53
N MET A 299 -8.78 -12.82 -25.16
CA MET A 299 -7.79 -13.50 -26.00
C MET A 299 -7.27 -14.79 -25.37
#